data_c26d303766ec28ecc66e5f42030767b2
#
_entry.id   c26d303766ec28ecc66e5f42030767b2
#
_cell.length_a   1.000
_cell.length_b   1.000
_cell.length_c   1.000
_cell.angle_alpha   90.00
_cell.angle_beta   90.00
_cell.angle_gamma   90.00
#
_symmetry.space_group_name_H-M   'P 1'
#
loop_
_entity.id
_entity.type
_entity.pdbx_description
1 polymer ?
#
loop_
_entity_poly.entity_id
_entity_poly.type
_entity_poly.pdbx_seq_one_letter_code
_entity_poly.pdbx_strand_id
1 'polypeptide(L)'
;MARTAAEPGTTAAERASVAFGRLLQALALLGCLVILAMTLMICADVLLRNVRLIPGVYGLAWSNEVSEAMLYLVTMLTAPWLLRQGQHIRVDIVLRAVPPRLGWYFEWIADSLGLVCCLTICWFGIHATYASYSSGSLSVKTLITPEWWILAPLPVAFLLLAIEMGFRMRRLHFGERAPRDDAVSTG
;
A
#
# COMPACT_ATOMS: atom_id res chain seq x y z
N MET A 1 29.07 26.77 31.69
CA MET A 1 27.60 26.82 31.76
C MET A 1 27.04 26.01 30.61
N ALA A 2 26.75 24.73 30.87
CA ALA A 2 26.20 23.79 29.88
C ALA A 2 24.71 24.08 29.74
N ARG A 3 24.28 24.48 28.54
CA ARG A 3 22.89 24.68 28.18
C ARG A 3 22.31 23.28 27.92
N THR A 4 21.59 22.76 28.89
CA THR A 4 20.78 21.52 28.78
C THR A 4 19.81 21.74 27.61
N ALA A 5 20.06 21.08 26.48
CA ALA A 5 19.11 20.99 25.39
C ALA A 5 17.88 20.24 25.91
N ALA A 6 16.78 20.96 26.10
CA ALA A 6 15.49 20.35 26.38
C ALA A 6 15.15 19.43 25.18
N GLU A 7 14.98 18.15 25.44
CA GLU A 7 14.44 17.21 24.48
C GLU A 7 13.09 17.75 23.98
N PRO A 8 12.89 17.92 22.67
CA PRO A 8 11.59 18.35 22.17
C PRO A 8 10.58 17.26 22.47
N GLY A 9 9.67 17.51 23.42
CA GLY A 9 8.59 16.62 23.76
C GLY A 9 7.86 16.20 22.49
N THR A 10 7.94 14.91 22.15
CA THR A 10 7.29 14.34 20.97
C THR A 10 5.82 14.72 20.96
N THR A 11 5.42 15.53 20.00
CA THR A 11 4.03 15.97 19.89
C THR A 11 3.11 14.75 19.71
N ALA A 12 1.86 14.84 20.19
CA ALA A 12 0.89 13.74 20.06
C ALA A 12 0.77 13.22 18.61
N ALA A 13 0.95 14.12 17.64
CA ALA A 13 0.93 13.76 16.23
C ALA A 13 2.20 13.01 15.76
N GLU A 14 3.35 13.22 16.38
CA GLU A 14 4.56 12.44 16.09
C GLU A 14 4.41 11.01 16.63
N ARG A 15 3.88 10.87 17.83
CA ARG A 15 3.55 9.55 18.40
C ARG A 15 2.55 8.80 17.54
N ALA A 16 1.49 9.48 17.06
CA ALA A 16 0.51 8.91 16.14
C ALA A 16 1.16 8.47 14.82
N SER A 17 2.05 9.29 14.24
CA SER A 17 2.77 8.95 13.01
C SER A 17 3.69 7.75 13.19
N VAL A 18 4.38 7.63 14.33
CA VAL A 18 5.23 6.46 14.63
C VAL A 18 4.40 5.20 14.82
N ALA A 19 3.30 5.27 15.56
CA ALA A 19 2.39 4.13 15.75
C ALA A 19 1.78 3.68 14.42
N PHE A 20 1.34 4.62 13.59
CA PHE A 20 0.84 4.36 12.24
C PHE A 20 1.92 3.70 11.36
N GLY A 21 3.18 4.17 11.45
CA GLY A 21 4.29 3.55 10.74
C GLY A 21 4.53 2.09 11.12
N ARG A 22 4.41 1.74 12.40
CA ARG A 22 4.50 0.33 12.84
C ARG A 22 3.36 -0.52 12.29
N LEU A 23 2.14 0.04 12.22
CA LEU A 23 1.00 -0.63 11.60
C LEU A 23 1.28 -0.93 10.13
N LEU A 24 1.76 0.06 9.37
CA LEU A 24 2.09 -0.12 7.96
C LEU A 24 3.21 -1.16 7.75
N GLN A 25 4.21 -1.17 8.62
CA GLN A 25 5.27 -2.18 8.59
C GLN A 25 4.72 -3.58 8.86
N ALA A 26 3.82 -3.74 9.83
CA ALA A 26 3.17 -5.03 10.10
C ALA A 26 2.34 -5.50 8.90
N LEU A 27 1.60 -4.59 8.24
CA LEU A 27 0.86 -4.91 7.02
C LEU A 27 1.78 -5.33 5.87
N ALA A 28 2.94 -4.67 5.72
CA ALA A 28 3.92 -5.05 4.72
C ALA A 28 4.54 -6.42 5.00
N LEU A 29 4.85 -6.74 6.27
CA LEU A 29 5.30 -8.08 6.67
C LEU A 29 4.24 -9.15 6.38
N LEU A 30 2.96 -8.85 6.65
CA LEU A 30 1.85 -9.73 6.28
C LEU A 30 1.81 -9.93 4.76
N GLY A 31 2.01 -8.87 3.97
CA GLY A 31 2.14 -8.96 2.51
C GLY A 31 3.27 -9.89 2.07
N CYS A 32 4.45 -9.83 2.72
CA CYS A 32 5.55 -10.76 2.45
C CYS A 32 5.17 -12.22 2.74
N LEU A 33 4.45 -12.48 3.83
CA LEU A 33 3.97 -13.83 4.15
C LEU A 33 2.96 -14.33 3.12
N VAL A 34 2.07 -13.46 2.61
CA VAL A 34 1.13 -13.80 1.55
C VAL A 34 1.86 -14.15 0.25
N ILE A 35 2.92 -13.40 -0.12
CA ILE A 35 3.76 -13.72 -1.28
C ILE A 35 4.42 -15.08 -1.11
N LEU A 36 4.97 -15.37 0.06
CA LEU A 36 5.58 -16.68 0.34
C LEU A 36 4.56 -17.81 0.20
N ALA A 37 3.36 -17.64 0.78
CA ALA A 37 2.29 -18.62 0.68
C ALA A 37 1.83 -18.83 -0.78
N MET A 38 1.69 -17.73 -1.55
CA MET A 38 1.36 -17.77 -2.98
C MET A 38 2.42 -18.54 -3.77
N THR A 39 3.70 -18.27 -3.51
CA THR A 39 4.81 -18.94 -4.20
C THR A 39 4.80 -20.44 -3.91
N LEU A 40 4.62 -20.85 -2.64
CA LEU A 40 4.53 -22.24 -2.25
C LEU A 40 3.33 -22.94 -2.90
N MET A 41 2.18 -22.27 -2.96
CA MET A 41 0.97 -22.80 -3.60
C MET A 41 1.18 -23.01 -5.10
N ILE A 42 1.78 -22.03 -5.80
CA ILE A 42 2.06 -22.16 -7.24
C ILE A 42 3.08 -23.28 -7.47
N CYS A 43 4.14 -23.38 -6.66
CA CYS A 43 5.11 -24.49 -6.76
C CYS A 43 4.45 -25.85 -6.56
N ALA A 44 3.55 -25.97 -5.58
CA ALA A 44 2.80 -27.21 -5.35
C ALA A 44 1.87 -27.55 -6.53
N ASP A 45 1.17 -26.57 -7.10
CA ASP A 45 0.33 -26.78 -8.28
C ASP A 45 1.13 -27.27 -9.49
N VAL A 46 2.28 -26.63 -9.76
CA VAL A 46 3.18 -27.02 -10.85
C VAL A 46 3.76 -28.42 -10.65
N LEU A 47 4.15 -28.76 -9.42
CA LEU A 47 4.63 -30.11 -9.10
C LEU A 47 3.54 -31.16 -9.31
N LEU A 48 2.31 -30.91 -8.85
CA LEU A 48 1.17 -31.84 -9.05
C LEU A 48 0.83 -32.03 -10.52
N ARG A 49 1.01 -31.01 -11.36
CA ARG A 49 0.77 -31.09 -12.81
C ARG A 49 1.84 -31.86 -13.55
N ASN A 50 3.12 -31.65 -13.17
CA ASN A 50 4.27 -32.25 -13.89
C ASN A 50 4.64 -33.64 -13.39
N VAL A 51 4.55 -33.87 -12.09
CA VAL A 51 4.89 -35.11 -11.45
C VAL A 51 3.59 -35.81 -11.04
N ARG A 52 3.21 -36.87 -11.72
CA ARG A 52 2.02 -37.69 -11.39
C ARG A 52 2.20 -38.43 -10.05
N LEU A 53 2.36 -37.65 -8.96
CA LEU A 53 2.57 -38.15 -7.60
C LEU A 53 1.35 -38.90 -7.08
N ILE A 54 0.15 -38.44 -7.47
CA ILE A 54 -1.12 -39.02 -7.02
C ILE A 54 -1.99 -39.34 -8.24
N PRO A 55 -2.37 -40.62 -8.48
CA PRO A 55 -3.28 -40.99 -9.56
C PRO A 55 -4.62 -40.27 -9.41
N GLY A 56 -5.03 -39.49 -10.44
CA GLY A 56 -6.31 -38.76 -10.44
C GLY A 56 -6.26 -37.28 -10.02
N VAL A 57 -5.13 -36.78 -9.58
CA VAL A 57 -4.95 -35.34 -9.25
C VAL A 57 -4.11 -34.70 -10.34
N TYR A 58 -4.72 -33.79 -11.11
CA TYR A 58 -4.11 -33.11 -12.26
C TYR A 58 -3.75 -31.65 -11.97
N GLY A 59 -3.53 -31.27 -10.69
CA GLY A 59 -3.26 -29.92 -10.23
C GLY A 59 -4.45 -29.28 -9.49
N LEU A 60 -4.24 -28.08 -9.02
CA LEU A 60 -5.23 -27.29 -8.27
C LEU A 60 -5.95 -26.33 -9.23
N ALA A 61 -7.15 -26.69 -9.69
CA ALA A 61 -7.90 -25.89 -10.66
C ALA A 61 -8.17 -24.43 -10.19
N TRP A 62 -8.27 -24.23 -8.88
CA TRP A 62 -8.52 -22.94 -8.23
C TRP A 62 -7.23 -22.12 -7.95
N SER A 63 -6.05 -22.71 -8.14
CA SER A 63 -4.74 -22.09 -7.83
C SER A 63 -4.57 -20.71 -8.50
N ASN A 64 -4.95 -20.60 -9.75
CA ASN A 64 -4.81 -19.37 -10.52
C ASN A 64 -5.67 -18.22 -9.97
N GLU A 65 -6.92 -18.53 -9.60
CA GLU A 65 -7.85 -17.51 -9.05
C GLU A 65 -7.43 -17.02 -7.67
N VAL A 66 -6.97 -17.95 -6.82
CA VAL A 66 -6.46 -17.61 -5.49
C VAL A 66 -5.16 -16.80 -5.61
N SER A 67 -4.28 -17.14 -6.56
CA SER A 67 -3.06 -16.34 -6.82
C SER A 67 -3.38 -14.92 -7.26
N GLU A 68 -4.38 -14.74 -8.14
CA GLU A 68 -4.86 -13.41 -8.56
C GLU A 68 -5.34 -12.59 -7.36
N ALA A 69 -6.17 -13.20 -6.50
CA ALA A 69 -6.67 -12.54 -5.30
C ALA A 69 -5.56 -12.22 -4.28
N MET A 70 -4.58 -13.13 -4.10
CA MET A 70 -3.43 -12.92 -3.23
C MET A 70 -2.55 -11.79 -3.74
N LEU A 71 -2.29 -11.73 -5.04
CA LEU A 71 -1.49 -10.66 -5.66
C LEU A 71 -2.14 -9.29 -5.44
N TYR A 72 -3.46 -9.22 -5.66
CA TYR A 72 -4.24 -8.02 -5.38
C TYR A 72 -4.14 -7.61 -3.90
N LEU A 73 -4.33 -8.56 -2.97
CA LEU A 73 -4.25 -8.31 -1.53
C LEU A 73 -2.86 -7.80 -1.12
N VAL A 74 -1.79 -8.42 -1.62
CA VAL A 74 -0.41 -7.98 -1.38
C VAL A 74 -0.22 -6.53 -1.81
N THR A 75 -0.67 -6.18 -3.00
CA THR A 75 -0.57 -4.81 -3.52
C THR A 75 -1.27 -3.81 -2.60
N MET A 76 -2.48 -4.15 -2.13
CA MET A 76 -3.26 -3.29 -1.22
C MET A 76 -2.60 -3.15 0.16
N LEU A 77 -1.99 -4.22 0.68
CA LEU A 77 -1.32 -4.20 1.99
C LEU A 77 0.00 -3.43 1.97
N THR A 78 0.77 -3.51 0.87
CA THR A 78 2.12 -2.95 0.80
C THR A 78 2.15 -1.50 0.29
N ALA A 79 1.17 -1.06 -0.50
CA ALA A 79 1.14 0.26 -1.10
C ALA A 79 1.29 1.43 -0.09
N PRO A 80 0.60 1.44 1.07
CA PRO A 80 0.75 2.52 2.05
C PRO A 80 2.14 2.56 2.69
N TRP A 81 2.77 1.39 2.88
CA TRP A 81 4.12 1.30 3.40
C TRP A 81 5.17 1.81 2.40
N LEU A 82 5.03 1.45 1.11
CA LEU A 82 5.88 1.95 0.03
C LEU A 82 5.78 3.47 -0.13
N LEU A 83 4.57 4.04 0.02
CA LEU A 83 4.37 5.47 0.02
C LEU A 83 5.16 6.15 1.16
N ARG A 84 5.14 5.55 2.37
CA ARG A 84 5.86 6.07 3.53
C ARG A 84 7.37 6.01 3.36
N GLN A 85 7.91 4.98 2.70
CA GLN A 85 9.34 4.83 2.39
C GLN A 85 9.82 5.79 1.29
N GLY A 86 8.92 6.59 0.70
CA GLY A 86 9.29 7.49 -0.38
C GLY A 86 9.59 6.79 -1.70
N GLN A 87 9.35 5.48 -1.79
CA GLN A 87 9.63 4.66 -2.98
C GLN A 87 8.58 4.78 -4.10
N HIS A 88 7.62 5.70 -3.98
CA HIS A 88 6.79 6.05 -5.12
C HIS A 88 7.67 6.71 -6.18
N ILE A 89 7.48 6.27 -7.43
CA ILE A 89 8.25 6.76 -8.59
C ILE A 89 8.19 8.28 -8.59
N ARG A 90 9.30 8.91 -8.21
CA ARG A 90 9.51 10.34 -8.33
C ARG A 90 10.40 10.58 -9.52
N VAL A 91 10.06 11.54 -10.31
CA VAL A 91 10.98 12.03 -11.34
C VAL A 91 11.98 12.97 -10.67
N ASP A 92 12.84 12.41 -9.81
CA ASP A 92 13.86 13.16 -9.06
C ASP A 92 14.76 14.01 -9.98
N ILE A 93 14.97 13.55 -11.23
CA ILE A 93 15.72 14.26 -12.25
C ILE A 93 15.07 15.62 -12.55
N VAL A 94 13.74 15.68 -12.64
CA VAL A 94 13.02 16.93 -12.88
C VAL A 94 13.07 17.84 -11.66
N LEU A 95 12.92 17.28 -10.46
CA LEU A 95 12.98 18.05 -9.21
C LEU A 95 14.38 18.63 -8.94
N ARG A 96 15.44 17.92 -9.33
CA ARG A 96 16.84 18.41 -9.23
C ARG A 96 17.19 19.48 -10.26
N ALA A 97 16.49 19.51 -11.40
CA ALA A 97 16.70 20.52 -12.46
C ALA A 97 15.98 21.84 -12.17
N VAL A 98 15.11 21.89 -11.18
CA VAL A 98 14.23 23.02 -10.87
C VAL A 98 14.70 23.70 -9.57
N PRO A 99 14.61 25.06 -9.45
CA PRO A 99 14.93 25.75 -8.20
C PRO A 99 14.18 25.19 -6.99
N PRO A 100 14.79 25.09 -5.79
CA PRO A 100 14.21 24.43 -4.61
C PRO A 100 12.79 24.90 -4.25
N ARG A 101 12.50 26.19 -4.45
CA ARG A 101 11.16 26.76 -4.19
C ARG A 101 10.08 26.18 -5.11
N LEU A 102 10.39 26.02 -6.40
CA LEU A 102 9.47 25.43 -7.38
C LEU A 102 9.29 23.93 -7.14
N GLY A 103 10.37 23.23 -6.79
CA GLY A 103 10.30 21.82 -6.40
C GLY A 103 9.36 21.58 -5.21
N TRP A 104 9.40 22.45 -4.20
CA TRP A 104 8.48 22.40 -3.06
C TRP A 104 7.00 22.59 -3.48
N TYR A 105 6.70 23.53 -4.40
CA TYR A 105 5.34 23.71 -4.93
C TYR A 105 4.86 22.50 -5.73
N PHE A 106 5.72 21.89 -6.54
CA PHE A 106 5.38 20.68 -7.28
C PHE A 106 5.09 19.49 -6.35
N GLU A 107 5.86 19.31 -5.28
CA GLU A 107 5.56 18.28 -4.28
C GLU A 107 4.22 18.54 -3.60
N TRP A 108 3.89 19.78 -3.28
CA TRP A 108 2.60 20.15 -2.68
C TRP A 108 1.43 19.84 -3.61
N ILE A 109 1.54 20.18 -4.88
CA ILE A 109 0.52 19.90 -5.91
C ILE A 109 0.37 18.38 -6.09
N ALA A 110 1.47 17.65 -6.21
CA ALA A 110 1.44 16.20 -6.36
C ALA A 110 0.81 15.49 -5.16
N ASP A 111 1.20 15.87 -3.93
CA ASP A 111 0.65 15.30 -2.70
C ASP A 111 -0.86 15.66 -2.55
N SER A 112 -1.27 16.87 -2.92
CA SER A 112 -2.68 17.28 -2.89
C SER A 112 -3.52 16.51 -3.91
N LEU A 113 -3.03 16.38 -5.13
CA LEU A 113 -3.69 15.60 -6.18
C LEU A 113 -3.81 14.13 -5.79
N GLY A 114 -2.72 13.55 -5.25
CA GLY A 114 -2.71 12.20 -4.74
C GLY A 114 -3.71 11.98 -3.62
N LEU A 115 -3.83 12.93 -2.69
CA LEU A 115 -4.82 12.87 -1.61
C LEU A 115 -6.25 12.86 -2.15
N VAL A 116 -6.56 13.76 -3.10
CA VAL A 116 -7.89 13.83 -3.73
C VAL A 116 -8.21 12.52 -4.45
N CYS A 117 -7.27 11.96 -5.21
CA CYS A 117 -7.44 10.67 -5.88
C CYS A 117 -7.69 9.55 -4.86
N CYS A 118 -6.91 9.47 -3.77
CA CYS A 118 -7.09 8.45 -2.73
C CYS A 118 -8.47 8.55 -2.07
N LEU A 119 -8.93 9.77 -1.73
CA LEU A 119 -10.24 9.97 -1.14
C LEU A 119 -11.38 9.61 -2.11
N THR A 120 -11.24 9.96 -3.38
CA THR A 120 -12.22 9.64 -4.42
C THR A 120 -12.35 8.12 -4.59
N ILE A 121 -11.21 7.41 -4.70
CA ILE A 121 -11.20 5.95 -4.85
C ILE A 121 -11.72 5.28 -3.57
N CYS A 122 -11.38 5.78 -2.40
CA CYS A 122 -11.92 5.28 -1.14
C CYS A 122 -13.45 5.41 -1.10
N TRP A 123 -13.99 6.57 -1.46
CA TRP A 123 -15.43 6.81 -1.49
C TRP A 123 -16.16 5.86 -2.45
N PHE A 124 -15.72 5.78 -3.71
CA PHE A 124 -16.32 4.88 -4.68
C PHE A 124 -16.10 3.41 -4.33
N GLY A 125 -14.96 3.07 -3.73
CA GLY A 125 -14.66 1.73 -3.22
C GLY A 125 -15.63 1.28 -2.12
N ILE A 126 -15.98 2.17 -1.17
CA ILE A 126 -16.99 1.91 -0.15
C ILE A 126 -18.36 1.67 -0.80
N HIS A 127 -18.75 2.53 -1.73
CA HIS A 127 -20.02 2.38 -2.43
C HIS A 127 -20.11 1.09 -3.25
N ALA A 128 -19.06 0.74 -3.97
CA ALA A 128 -18.99 -0.50 -4.76
C ALA A 128 -19.04 -1.74 -3.85
N THR A 129 -18.29 -1.74 -2.75
CA THR A 129 -18.30 -2.84 -1.78
C THR A 129 -19.69 -3.01 -1.15
N TYR A 130 -20.34 -1.90 -0.78
CA TYR A 130 -21.69 -1.93 -0.21
C TYR A 130 -22.74 -2.39 -1.23
N ALA A 131 -22.66 -1.91 -2.47
CA ALA A 131 -23.55 -2.33 -3.56
C ALA A 131 -23.41 -3.82 -3.86
N SER A 132 -22.18 -4.35 -3.92
CA SER A 132 -21.90 -5.76 -4.11
C SER A 132 -22.42 -6.61 -2.93
N TYR A 133 -22.28 -6.11 -1.70
CA TYR A 133 -22.81 -6.78 -0.52
C TYR A 133 -24.34 -6.83 -0.54
N SER A 134 -25.00 -5.70 -0.84
CA SER A 134 -26.47 -5.60 -0.84
C SER A 134 -27.14 -6.35 -1.98
N SER A 135 -26.49 -6.45 -3.14
CA SER A 135 -26.99 -7.23 -4.29
C SER A 135 -26.75 -8.72 -4.17
N GLY A 136 -25.87 -9.15 -3.21
CA GLY A 136 -25.47 -10.55 -3.07
C GLY A 136 -24.72 -11.08 -4.30
N SER A 137 -24.02 -10.19 -5.02
CA SER A 137 -23.29 -10.58 -6.24
C SER A 137 -22.20 -11.59 -5.94
N LEU A 138 -22.16 -12.64 -6.77
CA LEU A 138 -21.19 -13.73 -6.69
C LEU A 138 -20.27 -13.68 -7.90
N SER A 139 -18.99 -13.77 -7.67
CA SER A 139 -18.02 -14.02 -8.72
C SER A 139 -18.05 -15.51 -9.04
N VAL A 140 -18.60 -15.85 -10.20
CA VAL A 140 -18.71 -17.22 -10.68
C VAL A 140 -17.50 -17.53 -11.57
N LYS A 141 -16.45 -18.00 -10.92
CA LYS A 141 -15.25 -18.56 -11.57
C LYS A 141 -15.20 -20.06 -11.21
N THR A 142 -14.01 -20.64 -11.07
CA THR A 142 -13.85 -22.00 -10.53
C THR A 142 -14.29 -22.08 -9.06
N LEU A 143 -13.98 -21.02 -8.29
CA LEU A 143 -14.50 -20.82 -6.93
C LEU A 143 -15.65 -19.80 -6.98
N ILE A 144 -16.79 -20.16 -6.39
CA ILE A 144 -17.90 -19.23 -6.20
C ILE A 144 -17.60 -18.43 -4.93
N THR A 145 -17.16 -17.18 -5.09
CA THR A 145 -16.83 -16.31 -3.96
C THR A 145 -17.69 -15.05 -3.98
N PRO A 146 -18.11 -14.53 -2.81
CA PRO A 146 -18.78 -13.25 -2.74
C PRO A 146 -17.86 -12.14 -3.27
N GLU A 147 -18.33 -11.36 -4.24
CA GLU A 147 -17.54 -10.31 -4.91
C GLU A 147 -17.07 -9.22 -3.94
N TRP A 148 -17.85 -8.91 -2.92
CA TRP A 148 -17.49 -7.89 -1.91
C TRP A 148 -16.22 -8.25 -1.11
N TRP A 149 -15.82 -9.54 -1.01
CA TRP A 149 -14.57 -9.94 -0.38
C TRP A 149 -13.34 -9.41 -1.13
N ILE A 150 -13.45 -9.41 -2.47
CA ILE A 150 -12.38 -8.90 -3.33
C ILE A 150 -12.36 -7.37 -3.31
N LEU A 151 -13.53 -6.72 -3.20
CA LEU A 151 -13.64 -5.27 -3.18
C LEU A 151 -13.27 -4.64 -1.83
N ALA A 152 -13.50 -5.33 -0.71
CA ALA A 152 -13.31 -4.79 0.64
C ALA A 152 -11.88 -4.27 0.96
N PRO A 153 -10.78 -4.88 0.51
CA PRO A 153 -9.44 -4.37 0.76
C PRO A 153 -9.17 -3.00 0.12
N LEU A 154 -9.84 -2.68 -0.98
CA LEU A 154 -9.61 -1.45 -1.74
C LEU A 154 -9.88 -0.18 -0.92
N PRO A 155 -11.08 0.06 -0.35
CA PRO A 155 -11.33 1.27 0.43
C PRO A 155 -10.42 1.37 1.67
N VAL A 156 -10.07 0.23 2.29
CA VAL A 156 -9.19 0.22 3.45
C VAL A 156 -7.77 0.66 3.06
N ALA A 157 -7.22 0.12 1.98
CA ALA A 157 -5.89 0.49 1.50
C ALA A 157 -5.82 1.97 1.10
N PHE A 158 -6.81 2.47 0.36
CA PHE A 158 -6.85 3.87 -0.05
C PHE A 158 -7.11 4.84 1.10
N LEU A 159 -7.82 4.42 2.15
CA LEU A 159 -7.93 5.17 3.39
C LEU A 159 -6.56 5.29 4.10
N LEU A 160 -5.82 4.18 4.20
CA LEU A 160 -4.47 4.19 4.78
C LEU A 160 -3.51 5.06 3.96
N LEU A 161 -3.59 5.00 2.63
CA LEU A 161 -2.85 5.87 1.72
C LEU A 161 -3.19 7.36 1.94
N ALA A 162 -4.48 7.70 2.07
CA ALA A 162 -4.91 9.07 2.33
C ALA A 162 -4.38 9.59 3.67
N ILE A 163 -4.39 8.76 4.72
CA ILE A 163 -3.84 9.12 6.03
C ILE A 163 -2.33 9.36 5.94
N GLU A 164 -1.56 8.48 5.28
CA GLU A 164 -0.11 8.69 5.11
C GLU A 164 0.18 9.92 4.25
N MET A 165 -0.63 10.19 3.22
CA MET A 165 -0.51 11.41 2.42
C MET A 165 -0.72 12.67 3.28
N GLY A 166 -1.69 12.65 4.21
CA GLY A 166 -1.90 13.71 5.18
C GLY A 166 -0.69 13.92 6.11
N PHE A 167 -0.10 12.85 6.64
CA PHE A 167 1.12 12.93 7.44
C PHE A 167 2.31 13.45 6.61
N ARG A 168 2.38 13.08 5.34
CA ARG A 168 3.40 13.51 4.40
C ARG A 168 3.29 15.02 4.10
N MET A 169 2.08 15.52 3.78
CA MET A 169 1.83 16.94 3.58
C MET A 169 2.16 17.76 4.83
N ARG A 170 1.81 17.25 6.02
CA ARG A 170 2.17 17.89 7.27
C ARG A 170 3.69 17.98 7.45
N ARG A 171 4.44 16.91 7.19
CA ARG A 171 5.91 16.93 7.23
C ARG A 171 6.51 17.95 6.25
N LEU A 172 5.89 18.10 5.07
CA LEU A 172 6.29 19.08 4.07
C LEU A 172 5.99 20.52 4.53
N HIS A 173 4.91 20.74 5.26
CA HIS A 173 4.52 22.07 5.76
C HIS A 173 5.44 22.57 6.88
N PHE A 174 5.86 21.69 7.78
CA PHE A 174 6.70 22.03 8.94
C PHE A 174 8.21 21.89 8.65
N GLY A 175 8.60 21.29 7.53
CA GLY A 175 9.98 21.16 7.08
C GLY A 175 10.53 22.43 6.43
N GLU A 176 11.82 22.42 6.13
CA GLU A 176 12.45 23.48 5.33
C GLU A 176 11.82 23.51 3.92
N ARG A 177 11.74 24.73 3.32
CA ARG A 177 11.19 24.91 1.95
C ARG A 177 12.16 24.40 0.88
N ALA A 178 12.53 23.13 0.98
CA ALA A 178 13.39 22.41 0.05
C ALA A 178 12.71 21.09 -0.33
N PRO A 179 12.96 20.57 -1.54
CA PRO A 179 12.53 19.22 -1.91
C PRO A 179 13.11 18.22 -0.91
N ARG A 180 12.34 17.19 -0.56
CA ARG A 180 12.82 16.15 0.37
C ARG A 180 13.94 15.35 -0.25
N ASP A 181 15.05 15.22 0.46
CA ASP A 181 16.09 14.23 0.19
C ASP A 181 15.68 12.87 0.79
N ASP A 182 14.52 12.33 0.39
CA ASP A 182 14.17 10.92 0.65
C ASP A 182 14.97 10.00 -0.32
N ALA A 183 16.03 10.52 -0.91
CA ALA A 183 16.95 9.74 -1.71
C ALA A 183 17.62 8.74 -0.79
N VAL A 184 17.16 7.53 -0.95
CA VAL A 184 17.77 6.29 -0.53
C VAL A 184 19.28 6.42 -0.45
N SER A 185 19.80 6.68 0.74
CA SER A 185 21.14 6.30 1.11
C SER A 185 21.14 4.81 1.46
N THR A 186 20.89 3.97 0.49
CA THR A 186 21.23 2.55 0.52
C THR A 186 22.28 2.33 -0.52
N GLY A 187 23.52 2.73 -0.19
CA GLY A 187 24.72 2.18 -0.73
C GLY A 187 25.18 1.06 0.18
#